data_a30eab156ae2fe379173f1ef5115d6cb
#
_entry.id   a30eab156ae2fe379173f1ef5115d6cb
#
_cell.length_a   1.000
_cell.length_b   1.000
_cell.length_c   1.000
_cell.angle_alpha   90.00
_cell.angle_beta   90.00
_cell.angle_gamma   90.00
#
_symmetry.space_group_name_H-M   'P 1'
#
loop_
_entity.id
_entity.type
_entity.pdbx_description
1 polymer ?
#
loop_
_entity_poly.entity_id
_entity_poly.type
_entity_poly.pdbx_seq_one_letter_code
_entity_poly.pdbx_strand_id
1 'polypeptide(L)'
;MLKSRMIKTIFMAILLLSCTATNAYASMFELEIVPISIIKKDPSAYDSTMAYRKISVIGNLSELSKQSATITDNSNSLKIETSRIELFEGFNVSEQTLITGEFIYEPIAESTLIPTYVLHYPIEDIGIVNISEIIADSPSHNGKYMTVVGNISSMEMTMGRYTIIIMDNGNNTLKVYYYGSTDLAPGDVVKIFGLYNGKALHSESIGMNKSPLSLSTLVPGFSSIIGAIAIISMALLLKSRQRND
;
A
#
# COMPACT_ATOMS: atom_id res chain seq x y z
N MET A 1 40.68 29.29 11.28
CA MET A 1 39.21 29.60 11.18
C MET A 1 38.50 28.98 9.99
N LEU A 2 39.14 28.72 8.85
CA LEU A 2 38.48 28.16 7.63
C LEU A 2 38.03 26.69 7.79
N LYS A 3 38.79 25.81 8.49
CA LYS A 3 38.45 24.39 8.65
C LYS A 3 37.18 24.13 9.45
N SER A 4 36.83 24.97 10.44
CA SER A 4 35.61 24.81 11.24
C SER A 4 34.32 25.12 10.48
N ARG A 5 34.38 26.08 9.55
CA ARG A 5 33.23 26.43 8.70
C ARG A 5 32.92 25.34 7.69
N MET A 6 33.95 24.74 7.09
CA MET A 6 33.79 23.68 6.09
C MET A 6 33.17 22.41 6.69
N ILE A 7 33.55 22.03 7.91
CA ILE A 7 32.97 20.86 8.61
C ILE A 7 31.49 21.10 8.95
N LYS A 8 31.12 22.31 9.39
CA LYS A 8 29.71 22.65 9.66
C LYS A 8 28.85 22.63 8.39
N THR A 9 29.40 23.07 7.26
CA THR A 9 28.68 23.06 5.97
C THR A 9 28.46 21.64 5.46
N ILE A 10 29.45 20.75 5.60
CA ILE A 10 29.33 19.32 5.21
C ILE A 10 28.31 18.61 6.10
N PHE A 11 28.33 18.87 7.42
CA PHE A 11 27.37 18.26 8.36
C PHE A 11 25.93 18.72 8.08
N MET A 12 25.74 20.00 7.74
CA MET A 12 24.44 20.56 7.39
C MET A 12 23.92 20.03 6.05
N ALA A 13 24.81 19.79 5.06
CA ALA A 13 24.47 19.18 3.80
C ALA A 13 24.06 17.70 3.96
N ILE A 14 24.71 16.94 4.83
CA ILE A 14 24.35 15.54 5.14
C ILE A 14 23.03 15.50 5.89
N LEU A 15 22.76 16.43 6.81
CA LEU A 15 21.49 16.52 7.54
C LEU A 15 20.34 16.89 6.60
N LEU A 16 20.55 17.75 5.60
CA LEU A 16 19.55 18.11 4.59
C LEU A 16 19.27 16.96 3.62
N LEU A 17 20.29 16.15 3.25
CA LEU A 17 20.08 14.98 2.41
C LEU A 17 19.32 13.85 3.14
N SER A 18 19.44 13.74 4.46
CA SER A 18 18.70 12.74 5.23
C SER A 18 17.22 13.09 5.45
N CYS A 19 16.84 14.37 5.33
CA CYS A 19 15.44 14.81 5.44
C CYS A 19 14.63 14.66 4.15
N THR A 20 15.25 14.38 2.99
CA THR A 20 14.52 14.25 1.72
C THR A 20 14.11 12.83 1.37
N ALA A 21 14.44 11.86 2.21
CA ALA A 21 13.95 10.48 2.09
C ALA A 21 12.63 10.26 2.85
N THR A 22 11.78 11.27 2.95
CA THR A 22 10.36 10.99 3.17
C THR A 22 9.86 10.40 1.87
N ASN A 23 9.73 9.07 1.86
CA ASN A 23 9.02 8.35 0.83
C ASN A 23 7.66 9.04 0.66
N ALA A 24 7.54 9.88 -0.35
CA ALA A 24 6.26 10.22 -0.92
C ALA A 24 5.77 8.90 -1.54
N TYR A 25 5.14 8.05 -0.72
CA TYR A 25 4.18 7.11 -1.24
C TYR A 25 3.08 7.99 -1.84
N ALA A 26 3.25 8.34 -3.11
CA ALA A 26 2.14 8.77 -3.92
C ALA A 26 1.18 7.59 -3.88
N SER A 27 0.23 7.66 -2.94
CA SER A 27 -0.89 6.73 -2.88
C SER A 27 -1.46 6.68 -4.29
N MET A 28 -1.53 5.49 -4.88
CA MET A 28 -2.12 5.28 -6.19
C MET A 28 -3.60 5.68 -6.20
N PHE A 29 -4.09 6.13 -5.07
CA PHE A 29 -5.43 6.59 -4.76
C PHE A 29 -5.37 7.97 -4.09
N GLU A 30 -5.17 9.01 -4.87
CA GLU A 30 -5.70 10.32 -4.51
C GLU A 30 -7.23 10.21 -4.63
N LEU A 31 -7.84 9.55 -3.63
CA LEU A 31 -9.26 9.24 -3.60
C LEU A 31 -10.01 10.51 -3.27
N GLU A 32 -10.72 11.06 -4.24
CA GLU A 32 -11.68 12.10 -3.95
C GLU A 32 -12.83 11.51 -3.13
N ILE A 33 -12.79 11.74 -1.82
CA ILE A 33 -13.88 11.34 -0.91
C ILE A 33 -15.01 12.34 -1.04
N VAL A 34 -16.14 11.86 -1.53
CA VAL A 34 -17.33 12.67 -1.75
C VAL A 34 -18.41 12.30 -0.73
N PRO A 35 -18.91 13.25 0.09
CA PRO A 35 -20.04 12.98 0.96
C PRO A 35 -21.29 12.54 0.18
N ILE A 36 -22.05 11.57 0.69
CA ILE A 36 -23.27 11.09 0.06
C ILE A 36 -24.28 12.23 -0.15
N SER A 37 -24.34 13.15 0.79
CA SER A 37 -25.20 14.35 0.70
C SER A 37 -24.89 15.25 -0.50
N ILE A 38 -23.62 15.34 -0.88
CA ILE A 38 -23.18 16.13 -2.05
C ILE A 38 -23.57 15.41 -3.34
N ILE A 39 -23.38 14.09 -3.41
CA ILE A 39 -23.82 13.29 -4.57
C ILE A 39 -25.35 13.40 -4.76
N LYS A 40 -26.11 13.33 -3.66
CA LYS A 40 -27.59 13.46 -3.71
C LYS A 40 -28.05 14.85 -4.16
N LYS A 41 -27.28 15.89 -3.89
CA LYS A 41 -27.61 17.27 -4.28
C LYS A 41 -27.43 17.51 -5.78
N ASP A 42 -26.40 16.93 -6.38
CA ASP A 42 -26.12 17.04 -7.83
C ASP A 42 -25.55 15.71 -8.33
N PRO A 43 -26.39 14.68 -8.48
CA PRO A 43 -25.93 13.36 -8.87
C PRO A 43 -25.33 13.32 -10.29
N SER A 44 -25.80 14.18 -11.19
CA SER A 44 -25.31 14.22 -12.58
C SER A 44 -23.84 14.66 -12.64
N ALA A 45 -23.35 15.47 -11.70
CA ALA A 45 -21.97 15.90 -11.66
C ALA A 45 -20.97 14.77 -11.32
N TYR A 46 -21.47 13.66 -10.77
CA TYR A 46 -20.68 12.50 -10.38
C TYR A 46 -20.85 11.28 -11.29
N ASP A 47 -21.65 11.41 -12.34
CA ASP A 47 -21.90 10.33 -13.28
C ASP A 47 -20.62 9.89 -14.00
N SER A 48 -20.27 8.62 -13.84
CA SER A 48 -19.05 8.02 -14.38
C SER A 48 -19.20 7.60 -15.84
N THR A 49 -20.42 7.57 -16.39
CA THR A 49 -20.68 7.10 -17.77
C THR A 49 -19.99 7.97 -18.80
N MET A 50 -19.84 9.26 -18.53
CA MET A 50 -19.24 10.23 -19.46
C MET A 50 -17.75 10.50 -19.17
N ALA A 51 -17.29 10.33 -17.95
CA ALA A 51 -15.96 10.77 -17.52
C ALA A 51 -15.03 9.65 -17.04
N TYR A 52 -15.52 8.39 -16.96
CA TYR A 52 -14.77 7.24 -16.40
C TYR A 52 -14.15 7.54 -15.02
N ARG A 53 -14.79 8.44 -14.28
CA ARG A 53 -14.31 8.92 -12.99
C ARG A 53 -14.78 7.98 -11.89
N LYS A 54 -13.84 7.58 -11.01
CA LYS A 54 -14.18 6.88 -9.78
C LYS A 54 -14.29 7.89 -8.66
N ILE A 55 -15.27 7.66 -7.78
CA ILE A 55 -15.43 8.40 -6.54
C ILE A 55 -15.28 7.46 -5.35
N SER A 56 -14.97 8.02 -4.20
CA SER A 56 -14.94 7.31 -2.93
C SER A 56 -15.97 7.90 -1.99
N VAL A 57 -16.71 7.05 -1.31
CA VAL A 57 -17.72 7.44 -0.34
C VAL A 57 -17.47 6.73 0.99
N ILE A 58 -17.70 7.44 2.09
CA ILE A 58 -17.65 6.86 3.43
C ILE A 58 -19.08 6.81 3.97
N GLY A 59 -19.46 5.68 4.55
CA GLY A 59 -20.75 5.54 5.20
C GLY A 59 -20.85 4.24 5.99
N ASN A 60 -21.90 4.14 6.79
CA ASN A 60 -22.20 2.91 7.50
C ASN A 60 -22.97 1.95 6.58
N LEU A 61 -22.53 0.71 6.50
CA LEU A 61 -23.20 -0.34 5.75
C LEU A 61 -24.54 -0.65 6.44
N SER A 62 -25.65 -0.13 5.91
CA SER A 62 -26.98 -0.25 6.52
C SER A 62 -27.74 -1.49 6.06
N GLU A 63 -27.41 -1.99 4.88
CA GLU A 63 -27.96 -3.21 4.30
C GLU A 63 -26.85 -3.95 3.53
N LEU A 64 -26.83 -5.27 3.68
CA LEU A 64 -25.95 -6.15 2.90
C LEU A 64 -26.65 -7.46 2.62
N SER A 65 -26.91 -7.72 1.35
CA SER A 65 -27.47 -8.97 0.85
C SER A 65 -26.85 -9.33 -0.50
N LYS A 66 -27.15 -10.53 -1.01
CA LYS A 66 -26.69 -10.92 -2.36
C LYS A 66 -27.28 -10.07 -3.48
N GLN A 67 -28.34 -9.32 -3.23
CA GLN A 67 -29.07 -8.57 -4.23
C GLN A 67 -28.94 -7.06 -4.08
N SER A 68 -28.62 -6.60 -2.88
CA SER A 68 -28.49 -5.17 -2.58
C SER A 68 -27.53 -4.93 -1.44
N ALA A 69 -26.83 -3.82 -1.52
CA ALA A 69 -26.11 -3.22 -0.41
C ALA A 69 -26.42 -1.73 -0.38
N THR A 70 -26.49 -1.17 0.80
CA THR A 70 -26.75 0.26 0.99
C THR A 70 -25.80 0.81 2.04
N ILE A 71 -25.19 1.96 1.77
CA ILE A 71 -24.44 2.72 2.75
C ILE A 71 -25.20 3.98 3.12
N THR A 72 -25.06 4.40 4.37
CA THR A 72 -25.70 5.60 4.89
C THR A 72 -24.69 6.52 5.55
N ASP A 73 -24.86 7.81 5.30
CA ASP A 73 -24.18 8.90 6.01
C ASP A 73 -25.24 9.83 6.56
N ASN A 74 -25.41 9.82 7.88
CA ASN A 74 -26.51 10.51 8.58
C ASN A 74 -27.88 10.12 8.00
N SER A 75 -28.56 11.05 7.32
CA SER A 75 -29.88 10.84 6.73
C SER A 75 -29.84 10.47 5.25
N ASN A 76 -28.66 10.41 4.64
CA ASN A 76 -28.52 10.11 3.21
C ASN A 76 -28.13 8.65 3.03
N SER A 77 -28.70 8.01 2.02
CA SER A 77 -28.40 6.64 1.64
C SER A 77 -27.92 6.57 0.21
N LEU A 78 -27.03 5.65 -0.09
CA LEU A 78 -26.56 5.37 -1.45
C LEU A 78 -26.59 3.87 -1.67
N LYS A 79 -27.24 3.47 -2.76
CA LYS A 79 -27.30 2.07 -3.19
C LYS A 79 -25.98 1.64 -3.82
N ILE A 80 -25.57 0.44 -3.50
CA ILE A 80 -24.35 -0.18 -4.01
C ILE A 80 -24.76 -1.39 -4.85
N GLU A 81 -24.19 -1.51 -6.01
CA GLU A 81 -24.34 -2.66 -6.88
C GLU A 81 -23.59 -3.87 -6.30
N THR A 82 -24.20 -5.05 -6.28
CA THR A 82 -23.66 -6.24 -5.62
C THR A 82 -23.33 -7.40 -6.56
N SER A 83 -23.18 -7.17 -7.85
CA SER A 83 -22.72 -8.22 -8.80
C SER A 83 -21.35 -8.81 -8.37
N ARG A 84 -20.59 -8.05 -7.59
CA ARG A 84 -19.32 -8.45 -7.00
C ARG A 84 -19.42 -8.53 -5.48
N ILE A 85 -20.38 -9.34 -5.00
CA ILE A 85 -20.67 -9.49 -3.55
C ILE A 85 -19.44 -9.95 -2.75
N GLU A 86 -18.50 -10.64 -3.38
CA GLU A 86 -17.25 -11.07 -2.75
C GLU A 86 -16.41 -9.92 -2.20
N LEU A 87 -16.60 -8.68 -2.70
CA LEU A 87 -15.91 -7.51 -2.14
C LEU A 87 -16.39 -7.17 -0.73
N PHE A 88 -17.55 -7.69 -0.33
CA PHE A 88 -18.18 -7.46 0.97
C PHE A 88 -18.02 -8.65 1.93
N GLU A 89 -17.32 -9.71 1.54
CA GLU A 89 -17.04 -10.81 2.46
C GLU A 89 -16.20 -10.30 3.64
N GLY A 90 -16.60 -10.62 4.87
CA GLY A 90 -15.95 -10.13 6.09
C GLY A 90 -16.47 -8.79 6.62
N PHE A 91 -17.32 -8.08 5.87
CA PHE A 91 -17.96 -6.85 6.32
C PHE A 91 -19.30 -7.13 7.03
N ASN A 92 -19.62 -6.29 8.02
CA ASN A 92 -20.83 -6.41 8.81
C ASN A 92 -21.75 -5.21 8.60
N VAL A 93 -23.07 -5.45 8.73
CA VAL A 93 -24.05 -4.37 8.80
C VAL A 93 -23.75 -3.48 10.02
N SER A 94 -23.91 -2.19 9.88
CA SER A 94 -23.55 -1.11 10.80
C SER A 94 -22.06 -0.76 10.87
N GLU A 95 -21.20 -1.47 10.13
CA GLU A 95 -19.79 -1.12 10.01
C GLU A 95 -19.57 0.09 9.11
N GLN A 96 -18.63 0.95 9.48
CA GLN A 96 -18.23 2.07 8.62
C GLN A 96 -17.26 1.59 7.54
N THR A 97 -17.58 1.91 6.29
CA THR A 97 -16.84 1.47 5.12
C THR A 97 -16.45 2.65 4.23
N LEU A 98 -15.32 2.50 3.54
CA LEU A 98 -14.91 3.35 2.42
C LEU A 98 -15.13 2.54 1.13
N ILE A 99 -16.01 3.00 0.26
CA ILE A 99 -16.31 2.34 -1.02
C ILE A 99 -15.84 3.24 -2.16
N THR A 100 -14.97 2.70 -3.00
CA THR A 100 -14.49 3.36 -4.22
C THR A 100 -15.11 2.68 -5.44
N GLY A 101 -15.67 3.45 -6.36
CA GLY A 101 -16.30 2.89 -7.53
C GLY A 101 -16.77 3.92 -8.55
N GLU A 102 -17.53 3.44 -9.52
CA GLU A 102 -18.14 4.21 -10.57
C GLU A 102 -19.59 4.51 -10.19
N PHE A 103 -19.93 5.80 -10.07
CA PHE A 103 -21.31 6.20 -9.80
C PHE A 103 -22.07 6.32 -11.10
N ILE A 104 -23.20 5.62 -11.18
CA ILE A 104 -24.10 5.64 -12.34
C ILE A 104 -25.35 6.44 -11.98
N TYR A 105 -25.51 7.56 -12.64
CA TYR A 105 -26.69 8.40 -12.49
C TYR A 105 -27.83 7.91 -13.35
N GLU A 106 -28.96 7.61 -12.74
CA GLU A 106 -30.20 7.23 -13.41
C GLU A 106 -31.29 8.26 -13.12
N PRO A 107 -31.71 9.07 -14.12
CA PRO A 107 -32.71 10.12 -13.90
C PRO A 107 -34.09 9.61 -13.51
N ILE A 108 -34.44 8.38 -13.90
CA ILE A 108 -35.80 7.79 -13.74
C ILE A 108 -35.75 6.66 -12.68
N ALA A 109 -34.59 6.02 -12.51
CA ALA A 109 -34.39 4.92 -11.58
C ALA A 109 -33.52 5.35 -10.41
N GLU A 110 -33.23 4.43 -9.49
CA GLU A 110 -32.31 4.67 -8.38
C GLU A 110 -30.87 4.61 -8.86
N SER A 111 -30.15 5.71 -8.70
CA SER A 111 -28.71 5.79 -9.00
C SER A 111 -27.90 4.90 -8.08
N THR A 112 -26.86 4.28 -8.62
CA THR A 112 -26.07 3.24 -7.95
C THR A 112 -24.57 3.50 -8.03
N LEU A 113 -23.82 3.06 -7.03
CA LEU A 113 -22.36 2.99 -7.07
C LEU A 113 -21.93 1.56 -7.37
N ILE A 114 -21.18 1.37 -8.46
CA ILE A 114 -20.57 0.08 -8.84
C ILE A 114 -19.20 0.00 -8.16
N PRO A 115 -19.02 -0.87 -7.14
CA PRO A 115 -17.80 -0.87 -6.35
C PRO A 115 -16.62 -1.48 -7.12
N THR A 116 -15.48 -0.82 -7.03
CA THR A 116 -14.18 -1.38 -7.44
C THR A 116 -13.43 -1.93 -6.22
N TYR A 117 -13.48 -1.18 -5.11
CA TYR A 117 -12.87 -1.55 -3.83
C TYR A 117 -13.83 -1.22 -2.68
N VAL A 118 -13.81 -2.08 -1.67
CA VAL A 118 -14.48 -1.88 -0.39
C VAL A 118 -13.43 -2.05 0.71
N LEU A 119 -13.31 -1.07 1.59
CA LEU A 119 -12.32 -1.05 2.67
C LEU A 119 -13.03 -0.83 4.00
N HIS A 120 -12.46 -1.38 5.07
CA HIS A 120 -12.81 -0.97 6.42
C HIS A 120 -12.44 0.51 6.65
N TYR A 121 -13.24 1.22 7.40
CA TYR A 121 -12.93 2.61 7.76
C TYR A 121 -12.99 2.79 9.28
N PRO A 122 -11.97 3.39 9.92
CA PRO A 122 -10.73 3.92 9.31
C PRO A 122 -9.92 2.83 8.60
N ILE A 123 -9.12 3.24 7.59
CA ILE A 123 -8.30 2.30 6.80
C ILE A 123 -7.36 1.54 7.72
N GLU A 124 -7.37 0.22 7.62
CA GLU A 124 -6.56 -0.69 8.43
C GLU A 124 -5.34 -1.17 7.66
N ASP A 125 -4.14 -1.01 8.25
CA ASP A 125 -2.91 -1.70 7.87
C ASP A 125 -2.57 -2.71 8.96
N ILE A 126 -2.66 -3.99 8.63
CA ILE A 126 -2.44 -5.09 9.58
C ILE A 126 -0.99 -5.60 9.57
N GLY A 127 -0.09 -4.91 8.88
CA GLY A 127 1.33 -5.20 8.86
C GLY A 127 1.69 -6.43 8.01
N ILE A 128 2.68 -7.21 8.47
CA ILE A 128 3.15 -8.39 7.74
C ILE A 128 2.26 -9.59 8.06
N VAL A 129 1.72 -10.22 7.01
CA VAL A 129 0.83 -11.37 7.09
C VAL A 129 1.37 -12.51 6.22
N ASN A 130 1.25 -13.76 6.70
CA ASN A 130 1.64 -14.93 5.93
C ASN A 130 0.56 -15.29 4.91
N ILE A 131 0.96 -15.81 3.75
CA ILE A 131 0.02 -16.25 2.70
C ILE A 131 -0.94 -17.31 3.23
N SER A 132 -0.45 -18.24 4.06
CA SER A 132 -1.25 -19.29 4.69
C SER A 132 -2.36 -18.73 5.59
N GLU A 133 -2.11 -17.63 6.31
CA GLU A 133 -3.11 -16.96 7.16
C GLU A 133 -4.22 -16.32 6.32
N ILE A 134 -3.85 -15.65 5.24
CA ILE A 134 -4.81 -15.04 4.30
C ILE A 134 -5.72 -16.10 3.66
N ILE A 135 -5.16 -17.25 3.30
CA ILE A 135 -5.94 -18.34 2.68
C ILE A 135 -6.86 -19.01 3.70
N ALA A 136 -6.40 -19.17 4.95
CA ALA A 136 -7.17 -19.81 5.99
C ALA A 136 -8.40 -18.98 6.40
N ASP A 137 -8.30 -17.67 6.38
CA ASP A 137 -9.38 -16.74 6.74
C ASP A 137 -9.40 -15.50 5.86
N SER A 138 -9.69 -15.72 4.57
CA SER A 138 -9.78 -14.64 3.58
C SER A 138 -10.77 -13.52 3.96
N PRO A 139 -11.96 -13.82 4.52
CA PRO A 139 -12.90 -12.78 4.91
C PRO A 139 -12.37 -11.79 5.94
N SER A 140 -11.61 -12.24 6.94
CA SER A 140 -11.07 -11.35 7.99
C SER A 140 -9.97 -10.41 7.48
N HIS A 141 -9.37 -10.73 6.33
CA HIS A 141 -8.31 -9.95 5.68
C HIS A 141 -8.82 -9.03 4.58
N ASN A 142 -10.05 -9.26 4.11
CA ASN A 142 -10.64 -8.49 3.01
C ASN A 142 -10.80 -7.00 3.38
N GLY A 143 -10.53 -6.11 2.44
CA GLY A 143 -10.63 -4.67 2.64
C GLY A 143 -9.54 -4.05 3.51
N LYS A 144 -8.45 -4.76 3.79
CA LYS A 144 -7.33 -4.31 4.62
C LYS A 144 -6.04 -4.22 3.82
N TYR A 145 -5.21 -3.25 4.19
CA TYR A 145 -3.83 -3.18 3.72
C TYR A 145 -2.96 -4.15 4.49
N MET A 146 -2.03 -4.74 3.78
CA MET A 146 -1.06 -5.66 4.38
C MET A 146 0.23 -5.75 3.58
N THR A 147 1.24 -6.28 4.21
CA THR A 147 2.51 -6.65 3.60
C THR A 147 2.62 -8.17 3.54
N VAL A 148 2.95 -8.71 2.39
CA VAL A 148 3.15 -10.14 2.18
C VAL A 148 4.55 -10.40 1.64
N VAL A 149 5.17 -11.50 2.08
CA VAL A 149 6.46 -11.98 1.57
C VAL A 149 6.27 -13.34 0.92
N GLY A 150 6.85 -13.54 -0.26
CA GLY A 150 6.79 -14.81 -0.97
C GLY A 150 7.74 -14.88 -2.15
N ASN A 151 7.86 -16.06 -2.75
CA ASN A 151 8.58 -16.28 -3.99
C ASN A 151 7.66 -16.07 -5.18
N ILE A 152 8.10 -15.36 -6.22
CA ILE A 152 7.36 -15.27 -7.48
C ILE A 152 7.39 -16.66 -8.14
N SER A 153 6.24 -17.30 -8.26
CA SER A 153 6.11 -18.58 -8.99
C SER A 153 5.81 -18.35 -10.46
N SER A 154 5.03 -17.33 -10.79
CA SER A 154 4.77 -16.92 -12.17
C SER A 154 4.44 -15.43 -12.25
N MET A 155 4.69 -14.85 -13.40
CA MET A 155 4.37 -13.46 -13.69
C MET A 155 3.95 -13.32 -15.16
N GLU A 156 2.83 -12.67 -15.39
CA GLU A 156 2.28 -12.40 -16.72
C GLU A 156 1.91 -10.93 -16.82
N MET A 157 2.22 -10.28 -17.94
CA MET A 157 1.82 -8.91 -18.22
C MET A 157 0.69 -8.89 -19.24
N THR A 158 -0.43 -8.27 -18.87
CA THR A 158 -1.60 -8.12 -19.76
C THR A 158 -2.17 -6.72 -19.62
N MET A 159 -2.28 -5.98 -20.72
CA MET A 159 -2.86 -4.63 -20.75
C MET A 159 -2.28 -3.67 -19.71
N GLY A 160 -0.94 -3.65 -19.54
CA GLY A 160 -0.26 -2.74 -18.61
C GLY A 160 -0.35 -3.13 -17.13
N ARG A 161 -0.86 -4.33 -16.83
CA ARG A 161 -0.96 -4.89 -15.50
C ARG A 161 -0.19 -6.20 -15.40
N TYR A 162 0.64 -6.34 -14.39
CA TYR A 162 1.22 -7.62 -14.03
C TYR A 162 0.23 -8.42 -13.17
N THR A 163 0.01 -9.67 -13.54
CA THR A 163 -0.59 -10.70 -12.69
C THR A 163 0.54 -11.58 -12.19
N ILE A 164 0.83 -11.50 -10.90
CA ILE A 164 1.94 -12.19 -10.25
C ILE A 164 1.33 -13.22 -9.31
N ILE A 165 1.83 -14.45 -9.36
CA ILE A 165 1.51 -15.46 -8.35
C ILE A 165 2.73 -15.57 -7.44
N ILE A 166 2.54 -15.28 -6.18
CA ILE A 166 3.56 -15.50 -5.15
C ILE A 166 3.22 -16.75 -4.33
N MET A 167 4.25 -17.40 -3.82
CA MET A 167 4.13 -18.63 -3.05
C MET A 167 4.96 -18.56 -1.78
N ASP A 168 4.43 -19.07 -0.69
CA ASP A 168 5.16 -19.27 0.56
C ASP A 168 5.91 -20.63 0.60
N ASN A 169 6.62 -20.88 1.68
CA ASN A 169 7.35 -22.13 1.88
C ASN A 169 6.42 -23.36 2.04
N GLY A 170 5.14 -23.13 2.31
CA GLY A 170 4.10 -24.16 2.44
C GLY A 170 3.38 -24.47 1.13
N ASN A 171 3.84 -23.91 0.00
CA ASN A 171 3.19 -23.97 -1.31
C ASN A 171 1.80 -23.30 -1.38
N ASN A 172 1.45 -22.49 -0.39
CA ASN A 172 0.27 -21.63 -0.49
C ASN A 172 0.54 -20.50 -1.49
N THR A 173 -0.43 -20.20 -2.34
CA THR A 173 -0.26 -19.20 -3.39
C THR A 173 -1.21 -18.02 -3.20
N LEU A 174 -0.72 -16.80 -3.48
CA LEU A 174 -1.52 -15.58 -3.49
C LEU A 174 -1.36 -14.88 -4.83
N LYS A 175 -2.48 -14.47 -5.40
CA LYS A 175 -2.52 -13.66 -6.61
C LYS A 175 -2.29 -12.20 -6.26
N VAL A 176 -1.43 -11.54 -7.03
CA VAL A 176 -1.09 -10.12 -6.89
C VAL A 176 -1.31 -9.41 -8.22
N TYR A 177 -1.94 -8.24 -8.18
CA TYR A 177 -2.03 -7.33 -9.30
C TYR A 177 -1.12 -6.12 -9.07
N TYR A 178 -0.26 -5.83 -10.05
CA TYR A 178 0.67 -4.69 -10.00
C TYR A 178 0.63 -3.91 -11.32
N TYR A 179 0.57 -2.58 -11.23
CA TYR A 179 0.40 -1.67 -12.38
C TYR A 179 1.66 -0.85 -12.70
N GLY A 180 2.75 -1.05 -11.97
CA GLY A 180 4.03 -0.35 -12.21
C GLY A 180 4.96 -1.12 -13.15
N SER A 181 6.13 -0.57 -13.40
CA SER A 181 7.25 -1.27 -14.04
C SER A 181 8.05 -2.04 -13.00
N THR A 182 8.61 -3.18 -13.39
CA THR A 182 9.43 -4.00 -12.50
C THR A 182 10.44 -4.84 -13.30
N ASP A 183 11.62 -5.06 -12.71
CA ASP A 183 12.66 -5.95 -13.23
C ASP A 183 12.63 -7.34 -12.54
N LEU A 184 11.60 -7.60 -11.74
CA LEU A 184 11.42 -8.85 -11.02
C LEU A 184 11.11 -10.00 -11.98
N ALA A 185 11.52 -11.21 -11.60
CA ALA A 185 11.35 -12.44 -12.38
C ALA A 185 10.84 -13.59 -11.49
N PRO A 186 10.28 -14.66 -12.10
CA PRO A 186 9.99 -15.89 -11.39
C PRO A 186 11.24 -16.42 -10.67
N GLY A 187 11.07 -16.83 -9.39
CA GLY A 187 12.14 -17.23 -8.48
C GLY A 187 12.61 -16.13 -7.52
N ASP A 188 12.29 -14.87 -7.77
CA ASP A 188 12.64 -13.78 -6.85
C ASP A 188 11.81 -13.84 -5.57
N VAL A 189 12.47 -13.61 -4.43
CA VAL A 189 11.78 -13.38 -3.14
C VAL A 189 11.40 -11.93 -3.03
N VAL A 190 10.10 -11.67 -2.89
CA VAL A 190 9.56 -10.32 -2.89
C VAL A 190 8.82 -10.00 -1.60
N LYS A 191 8.83 -8.70 -1.27
CA LYS A 191 7.99 -8.08 -0.27
C LYS A 191 7.02 -7.16 -0.99
N ILE A 192 5.73 -7.36 -0.76
CA ILE A 192 4.64 -6.68 -1.46
C ILE A 192 3.73 -6.03 -0.44
N PHE A 193 3.49 -4.73 -0.59
CA PHE A 193 2.50 -3.99 0.18
C PHE A 193 1.31 -3.66 -0.72
N GLY A 194 0.10 -3.84 -0.21
CA GLY A 194 -1.12 -3.53 -0.96
C GLY A 194 -2.41 -3.84 -0.23
N LEU A 195 -3.52 -3.60 -0.92
CA LEU A 195 -4.89 -3.86 -0.48
C LEU A 195 -5.32 -5.27 -0.89
N TYR A 196 -5.78 -6.08 0.05
CA TYR A 196 -6.40 -7.36 -0.25
C TYR A 196 -7.92 -7.21 -0.44
N ASN A 197 -8.46 -7.75 -1.54
CA ASN A 197 -9.89 -7.62 -1.91
C ASN A 197 -10.66 -8.95 -1.85
N GLY A 198 -10.26 -9.87 -0.99
CA GLY A 198 -10.86 -11.19 -0.86
C GLY A 198 -10.42 -12.21 -1.92
N LYS A 199 -9.82 -11.78 -3.05
CA LYS A 199 -9.37 -12.65 -4.15
C LYS A 199 -7.91 -12.45 -4.54
N ALA A 200 -7.41 -11.23 -4.41
CA ALA A 200 -6.06 -10.86 -4.81
C ALA A 200 -5.55 -9.68 -3.99
N LEU A 201 -4.25 -9.56 -3.90
CA LEU A 201 -3.57 -8.39 -3.36
C LEU A 201 -3.35 -7.36 -4.48
N HIS A 202 -3.95 -6.19 -4.38
CA HIS A 202 -3.71 -5.06 -5.26
C HIS A 202 -2.51 -4.29 -4.74
N SER A 203 -1.37 -4.51 -5.38
CA SER A 203 -0.08 -4.01 -4.91
C SER A 203 0.10 -2.53 -5.21
N GLU A 204 0.43 -1.76 -4.18
CA GLU A 204 0.92 -0.38 -4.29
C GLU A 204 2.44 -0.34 -4.45
N SER A 205 3.14 -1.28 -3.81
CA SER A 205 4.58 -1.41 -3.95
C SER A 205 5.04 -2.86 -3.92
N ILE A 206 6.04 -3.15 -4.75
CA ILE A 206 6.68 -4.45 -4.82
C ILE A 206 8.20 -4.26 -4.90
N GLY A 207 8.94 -5.05 -4.16
CA GLY A 207 10.39 -5.00 -4.17
C GLY A 207 11.01 -6.33 -3.76
N MET A 208 12.28 -6.53 -4.12
CA MET A 208 13.02 -7.68 -3.63
C MET A 208 13.06 -7.66 -2.11
N ASN A 209 12.73 -8.78 -1.49
CA ASN A 209 12.97 -8.99 -0.07
C ASN A 209 14.46 -9.30 0.15
N LYS A 210 15.30 -8.27 -0.06
CA LYS A 210 16.71 -8.37 0.30
C LYS A 210 16.75 -8.43 1.83
N SER A 211 17.10 -9.59 2.39
CA SER A 211 17.65 -9.61 3.75
C SER A 211 18.70 -8.51 3.81
N PRO A 212 18.71 -7.67 4.86
CA PRO A 212 19.77 -6.69 4.98
C PRO A 212 21.07 -7.47 4.82
N LEU A 213 21.80 -7.20 3.73
CA LEU A 213 23.09 -7.81 3.47
C LEU A 213 23.90 -7.56 4.75
N SER A 214 24.14 -8.61 5.53
CA SER A 214 25.08 -8.48 6.63
C SER A 214 26.38 -8.10 5.94
N LEU A 215 26.88 -6.90 6.20
CA LEU A 215 28.14 -6.38 5.66
C LEU A 215 29.29 -7.39 5.86
N SER A 216 29.13 -8.31 6.80
CA SER A 216 30.05 -9.42 7.07
C SER A 216 30.11 -10.47 5.95
N THR A 217 29.10 -10.59 5.07
CA THR A 217 29.09 -11.57 3.97
C THR A 217 29.70 -11.03 2.66
N LEU A 218 29.81 -9.71 2.52
CA LEU A 218 30.32 -9.08 1.29
C LEU A 218 31.85 -9.12 1.15
N VAL A 219 32.58 -9.06 2.25
CA VAL A 219 34.06 -9.15 2.26
C VAL A 219 34.51 -9.79 3.57
N PRO A 220 35.15 -10.96 3.57
CA PRO A 220 35.79 -11.49 4.77
C PRO A 220 36.83 -10.48 5.23
N GLY A 221 36.62 -9.86 6.40
CA GLY A 221 37.49 -8.81 6.96
C GLY A 221 36.96 -7.39 6.88
N PHE A 222 35.78 -7.13 6.28
CA PHE A 222 35.21 -5.77 6.18
C PHE A 222 34.95 -5.15 7.55
N SER A 223 34.58 -5.95 8.55
CA SER A 223 34.47 -5.52 9.96
C SER A 223 35.79 -5.06 10.53
N SER A 224 36.91 -5.69 10.13
CA SER A 224 38.25 -5.32 10.54
C SER A 224 38.70 -4.00 9.93
N ILE A 225 38.33 -3.71 8.68
CA ILE A 225 38.68 -2.46 8.00
C ILE A 225 37.92 -1.28 8.60
N ILE A 226 36.62 -1.43 8.90
CA ILE A 226 35.82 -0.37 9.56
C ILE A 226 36.35 -0.12 10.98
N GLY A 227 36.68 -1.18 11.73
CA GLY A 227 37.30 -1.09 13.03
C GLY A 227 38.66 -0.37 12.98
N ALA A 228 39.52 -0.70 12.02
CA ALA A 228 40.78 -0.06 11.81
C ALA A 228 40.65 1.44 11.45
N ILE A 229 39.70 1.80 10.57
CA ILE A 229 39.45 3.20 10.22
C ILE A 229 38.94 3.99 11.45
N ALA A 230 38.06 3.40 12.26
CA ALA A 230 37.56 4.03 13.48
C ALA A 230 38.69 4.28 14.50
N ILE A 231 39.57 3.29 14.70
CA ILE A 231 40.73 3.40 15.61
C ILE A 231 41.73 4.46 15.13
N ILE A 232 42.03 4.48 13.81
CA ILE A 232 42.95 5.49 13.23
C ILE A 232 42.35 6.89 13.35
N SER A 233 41.05 7.04 13.11
CA SER A 233 40.34 8.32 13.25
C SER A 233 40.36 8.83 14.68
N MET A 234 40.19 7.93 15.67
CA MET A 234 40.23 8.26 17.08
C MET A 234 41.65 8.62 17.56
N ALA A 235 42.67 7.89 17.07
CA ALA A 235 44.06 8.20 17.34
C ALA A 235 44.51 9.56 16.80
N LEU A 236 44.05 9.91 15.57
CA LEU A 236 44.32 11.22 14.96
C LEU A 236 43.63 12.35 15.72
N LEU A 237 42.43 12.14 16.22
CA LEU A 237 41.70 13.11 17.06
C LEU A 237 42.42 13.33 18.41
N LEU A 238 42.88 12.28 19.07
CA LEU A 238 43.62 12.38 20.32
C LEU A 238 44.96 13.10 20.12
N LYS A 239 45.70 12.79 19.06
CA LYS A 239 46.97 13.46 18.73
C LYS A 239 46.80 14.95 18.37
N SER A 240 45.67 15.32 17.75
CA SER A 240 45.35 16.73 17.47
C SER A 240 45.04 17.53 18.73
N ARG A 241 44.50 16.87 19.77
CA ARG A 241 44.16 17.50 21.04
C ARG A 241 45.42 17.77 21.91
N GLN A 242 46.39 16.84 21.90
CA GLN A 242 47.68 17.01 22.62
C GLN A 242 48.62 18.06 22.01
N ARG A 243 48.32 18.57 20.81
CA ARG A 243 49.16 19.58 20.12
C ARG A 243 48.65 21.01 20.33
N ASN A 244 47.54 21.17 21.00
CA ASN A 244 46.89 22.46 21.26
C ASN A 244 46.86 22.83 22.77
N ASP A 245 47.47 22.01 23.60
CA ASP A 245 47.86 22.28 25.00
C ASP A 245 49.37 22.53 25.05
#